data_92064210a0bc3aad238c4a7ab75e3451
#
_entry.id   92064210a0bc3aad238c4a7ab75e3451
#
_cell.length_a   1.000
_cell.length_b   1.000
_cell.length_c   1.000
_cell.angle_alpha   90.00
_cell.angle_beta   90.00
_cell.angle_gamma   90.00
#
_symmetry.space_group_name_H-M   'P 1'
#
loop_
_entity.id
_entity.type
_entity.pdbx_description
1 polymer ?
#
loop_
_entity_poly.entity_id
_entity_poly.type
_entity_poly.pdbx_seq_one_letter_code
_entity_poly.pdbx_strand_id
1 'polypeptide(L)'
;MTMAEISGAAHIPPNELPADIEPGLEETSFYDPENFVFPFGAHACIVDVDIETGKVKVVDYYAVDDCGPAINPMLIEGQVHGGIAHAIGQALYEQVVYDDEGQLVTGTFVDYALPTAAELPMFETDRTETPSPVNSLGVKGVGEAGTIAATPAVVNAVTDALKPLGVTFMNMPLTPMRVLEHIQGDGHGPRATEQGREIGEHGQGAAGSGPASPGEGGGSL
;
A
#
# COMPACT_ATOMS: atom_id res chain seq x y z
N MET A 1 25.98 -28.95 22.41
CA MET A 1 24.93 -29.02 23.45
C MET A 1 23.59 -29.20 22.76
N THR A 2 22.75 -30.09 23.26
CA THR A 2 21.36 -30.26 22.82
C THR A 2 20.46 -29.27 23.57
N MET A 3 19.24 -29.04 23.08
CA MET A 3 18.27 -28.19 23.80
C MET A 3 17.93 -28.74 25.20
N ALA A 4 17.94 -30.06 25.38
CA ALA A 4 17.74 -30.69 26.68
C ALA A 4 18.88 -30.38 27.66
N GLU A 5 20.14 -30.39 27.21
CA GLU A 5 21.29 -30.00 28.02
C GLU A 5 21.28 -28.52 28.39
N ILE A 6 20.90 -27.65 27.44
CA ILE A 6 20.75 -26.21 27.71
C ILE A 6 19.62 -25.96 28.70
N SER A 7 18.47 -26.59 28.54
CA SER A 7 17.35 -26.47 29.46
C SER A 7 17.69 -27.02 30.83
N GLY A 8 18.40 -28.14 30.91
CA GLY A 8 18.93 -28.68 32.18
C GLY A 8 19.84 -27.69 32.89
N ALA A 9 20.81 -27.13 32.18
CA ALA A 9 21.72 -26.13 32.73
C ALA A 9 21.02 -24.85 33.19
N ALA A 10 19.99 -24.42 32.46
CA ALA A 10 19.26 -23.17 32.74
C ALA A 10 18.29 -23.26 33.92
N HIS A 11 17.77 -24.48 34.25
CA HIS A 11 16.71 -24.63 35.25
C HIS A 11 17.10 -25.47 36.47
N ILE A 12 18.17 -26.26 36.37
CA ILE A 12 18.59 -27.18 37.42
C ILE A 12 20.01 -26.80 37.84
N PRO A 13 20.38 -27.02 38.98
CA PRO A 13 20.61 -26.19 40.14
C PRO A 13 21.49 -24.96 39.87
N PRO A 14 21.34 -23.91 40.66
CA PRO A 14 21.98 -22.61 40.47
C PRO A 14 23.51 -22.60 40.55
N ASN A 15 24.13 -23.74 40.89
CA ASN A 15 25.57 -23.81 41.09
C ASN A 15 26.42 -23.89 39.82
N GLU A 16 25.79 -24.05 38.66
CA GLU A 16 26.45 -24.14 37.35
C GLU A 16 26.29 -22.89 36.51
N LEU A 17 25.41 -21.98 36.91
CA LEU A 17 25.21 -20.71 36.21
C LEU A 17 26.20 -19.65 36.74
N PRO A 18 26.75 -18.80 35.87
CA PRO A 18 27.43 -17.58 36.27
C PRO A 18 26.58 -16.74 37.22
N ALA A 19 27.21 -16.03 38.15
CA ALA A 19 26.52 -15.31 39.21
C ALA A 19 25.64 -14.13 38.71
N ASP A 20 25.82 -13.72 37.49
CA ASP A 20 25.11 -12.63 36.78
C ASP A 20 23.99 -13.13 35.85
N ILE A 21 23.77 -14.47 35.79
CA ILE A 21 22.72 -15.07 34.97
C ILE A 21 21.63 -15.65 35.88
N GLU A 22 20.41 -15.23 35.66
CA GLU A 22 19.22 -15.78 36.31
C GLU A 22 18.83 -17.14 35.68
N PRO A 23 18.30 -18.07 36.49
CA PRO A 23 17.79 -19.34 35.98
C PRO A 23 16.63 -19.13 35.03
N GLY A 24 16.64 -19.85 33.89
CA GLY A 24 15.58 -19.79 32.90
C GLY A 24 16.10 -19.65 31.46
N LEU A 25 15.19 -19.71 30.50
CA LEU A 25 15.45 -19.52 29.09
C LEU A 25 14.53 -18.41 28.54
N GLU A 26 14.22 -17.44 29.36
CA GLU A 26 13.35 -16.32 29.00
C GLU A 26 14.18 -15.04 29.02
N GLU A 27 14.11 -14.30 27.91
CA GLU A 27 14.79 -13.02 27.75
C GLU A 27 13.86 -12.02 27.12
N THR A 28 13.86 -10.79 27.58
CA THR A 28 13.09 -9.69 27.01
C THR A 28 14.04 -8.59 26.58
N SER A 29 13.98 -8.22 25.30
CA SER A 29 14.75 -7.11 24.76
C SER A 29 13.82 -6.09 24.12
N PHE A 30 14.12 -4.81 24.35
CA PHE A 30 13.43 -3.70 23.71
C PHE A 30 14.32 -3.14 22.61
N TYR A 31 13.73 -2.94 21.45
CA TYR A 31 14.39 -2.30 20.32
C TYR A 31 13.56 -1.10 19.87
N ASP A 32 14.18 0.08 19.87
CA ASP A 32 13.60 1.32 19.36
C ASP A 32 14.38 1.73 18.11
N PRO A 33 13.78 1.66 16.91
CA PRO A 33 14.45 2.02 15.67
C PRO A 33 14.67 3.53 15.59
N GLU A 34 15.84 3.96 15.11
CA GLU A 34 16.19 5.37 14.97
C GLU A 34 15.32 6.12 13.95
N ASN A 35 14.76 5.40 12.94
CA ASN A 35 13.95 5.97 11.90
C ASN A 35 13.07 4.92 11.22
N PHE A 36 12.15 5.36 10.37
CA PHE A 36 11.34 4.49 9.52
C PHE A 36 12.19 3.82 8.44
N VAL A 37 11.70 2.68 7.96
CA VAL A 37 12.25 1.98 6.80
C VAL A 37 11.19 1.92 5.71
N PHE A 38 11.60 2.04 4.45
CA PHE A 38 10.70 2.09 3.32
C PHE A 38 11.10 1.01 2.30
N PRO A 39 10.21 0.05 1.97
CA PRO A 39 10.37 -0.80 0.81
C PRO A 39 10.22 0.04 -0.46
N PHE A 40 10.63 -0.50 -1.59
CA PHE A 40 10.35 0.05 -2.90
C PHE A 40 10.19 -1.09 -3.91
N GLY A 41 9.59 -0.79 -5.05
CA GLY A 41 9.38 -1.78 -6.09
C GLY A 41 8.95 -1.15 -7.40
N ALA A 42 8.83 -2.00 -8.42
CA ALA A 42 8.30 -1.65 -9.72
C ALA A 42 7.36 -2.73 -10.20
N HIS A 43 6.17 -2.34 -10.66
CA HIS A 43 5.13 -3.23 -11.14
C HIS A 43 4.78 -2.92 -12.58
N ALA A 44 4.48 -3.96 -13.35
CA ALA A 44 3.97 -3.85 -14.72
C ALA A 44 2.74 -4.73 -14.87
N CYS A 45 1.74 -4.21 -15.57
CA CYS A 45 0.47 -4.88 -15.79
C CYS A 45 0.14 -4.88 -17.28
N ILE A 46 -0.32 -6.02 -17.80
CA ILE A 46 -0.84 -6.16 -19.15
C ILE A 46 -2.34 -6.45 -19.05
N VAL A 47 -3.14 -5.66 -19.76
CA VAL A 47 -4.59 -5.79 -19.75
C VAL A 47 -5.13 -6.01 -21.16
N ASP A 48 -6.25 -6.72 -21.23
CA ASP A 48 -7.13 -6.79 -22.40
C ASP A 48 -8.44 -6.10 -22.06
N VAL A 49 -8.86 -5.15 -22.90
CA VAL A 49 -10.07 -4.35 -22.69
C VAL A 49 -11.03 -4.61 -23.83
N ASP A 50 -12.17 -5.22 -23.51
CA ASP A 50 -13.28 -5.37 -24.45
C ASP A 50 -14.02 -4.03 -24.56
N ILE A 51 -13.83 -3.36 -25.68
CA ILE A 51 -14.42 -2.03 -25.94
C ILE A 51 -15.93 -2.05 -26.19
N GLU A 52 -16.53 -3.21 -26.46
CA GLU A 52 -17.97 -3.36 -26.63
C GLU A 52 -18.70 -3.51 -25.29
N THR A 53 -18.05 -4.18 -24.34
CA THR A 53 -18.65 -4.46 -23.02
C THR A 53 -18.03 -3.64 -21.87
N GLY A 54 -16.91 -2.99 -22.12
CA GLY A 54 -16.12 -2.30 -21.08
C GLY A 54 -15.40 -3.24 -20.10
N LYS A 55 -15.42 -4.53 -20.35
CA LYS A 55 -14.79 -5.51 -19.45
C LYS A 55 -13.27 -5.43 -19.56
N VAL A 56 -12.62 -5.30 -18.42
CA VAL A 56 -11.15 -5.36 -18.30
C VAL A 56 -10.73 -6.73 -17.79
N LYS A 57 -9.74 -7.31 -18.43
CA LYS A 57 -9.07 -8.54 -17.99
C LYS A 57 -7.59 -8.26 -17.78
N VAL A 58 -7.08 -8.53 -16.59
CA VAL A 58 -5.63 -8.57 -16.34
C VAL A 58 -5.10 -9.86 -16.96
N VAL A 59 -4.21 -9.74 -17.95
CA VAL A 59 -3.67 -10.87 -18.71
C VAL A 59 -2.40 -11.38 -18.03
N ASP A 60 -1.45 -10.46 -17.79
CA ASP A 60 -0.20 -10.76 -17.11
C ASP A 60 0.13 -9.67 -16.10
N TYR A 61 0.85 -10.07 -15.05
CA TYR A 61 1.26 -9.15 -13.99
C TYR A 61 2.66 -9.49 -13.49
N TYR A 62 3.53 -8.48 -13.46
CA TYR A 62 4.92 -8.59 -13.06
C TYR A 62 5.21 -7.62 -11.91
N ALA A 63 5.90 -8.09 -10.88
CA ALA A 63 6.31 -7.27 -9.75
C ALA A 63 7.73 -7.59 -9.31
N VAL A 64 8.51 -6.57 -9.03
CA VAL A 64 9.83 -6.69 -8.39
C VAL A 64 9.86 -5.74 -7.21
N ASP A 65 9.97 -6.30 -6.00
CA ASP A 65 9.95 -5.56 -4.74
C ASP A 65 11.26 -5.71 -3.97
N ASP A 66 11.60 -4.70 -3.19
CA ASP A 66 12.75 -4.69 -2.30
C ASP A 66 12.31 -4.44 -0.86
N CYS A 67 12.39 -5.46 -0.04
CA CYS A 67 12.15 -5.39 1.40
C CYS A 67 13.43 -5.59 2.22
N GLY A 68 14.61 -5.41 1.61
CA GLY A 68 15.90 -5.78 2.20
C GLY A 68 16.08 -7.29 2.27
N PRO A 69 16.94 -7.79 3.15
CA PRO A 69 17.18 -9.23 3.31
C PRO A 69 15.91 -10.01 3.59
N ALA A 70 15.69 -11.07 2.82
CA ALA A 70 14.50 -11.91 2.94
C ALA A 70 14.60 -12.86 4.14
N ILE A 71 13.93 -12.55 5.24
CA ILE A 71 13.90 -13.44 6.42
C ILE A 71 13.09 -14.70 6.12
N ASN A 72 11.94 -14.55 5.49
CA ASN A 72 11.11 -15.67 5.05
C ASN A 72 10.56 -15.40 3.64
N PRO A 73 11.19 -15.95 2.59
CA PRO A 73 10.79 -15.74 1.19
C PRO A 73 9.34 -16.10 0.91
N MET A 74 8.84 -17.19 1.47
CA MET A 74 7.46 -17.65 1.27
C MET A 74 6.42 -16.65 1.83
N LEU A 75 6.70 -16.04 2.99
CA LEU A 75 5.82 -15.01 3.55
C LEU A 75 5.86 -13.74 2.72
N ILE A 76 7.03 -13.34 2.22
CA ILE A 76 7.17 -12.18 1.34
C ILE A 76 6.34 -12.36 0.08
N GLU A 77 6.49 -13.49 -0.60
CA GLU A 77 5.71 -13.84 -1.80
C GLU A 77 4.20 -13.80 -1.52
N GLY A 78 3.76 -14.39 -0.41
CA GLY A 78 2.37 -14.36 0.02
C GLY A 78 1.84 -12.94 0.27
N GLN A 79 2.64 -12.04 0.86
CA GLN A 79 2.26 -10.63 1.06
C GLN A 79 2.16 -9.88 -0.28
N VAL A 80 3.12 -10.08 -1.18
CA VAL A 80 3.12 -9.43 -2.50
C VAL A 80 1.93 -9.90 -3.33
N HIS A 81 1.69 -11.20 -3.44
CA HIS A 81 0.54 -11.76 -4.16
C HIS A 81 -0.80 -11.27 -3.58
N GLY A 82 -0.93 -11.29 -2.26
CA GLY A 82 -2.12 -10.80 -1.58
C GLY A 82 -2.35 -9.31 -1.83
N GLY A 83 -1.30 -8.51 -1.75
CA GLY A 83 -1.33 -7.07 -2.02
C GLY A 83 -1.74 -6.75 -3.46
N ILE A 84 -1.21 -7.47 -4.46
CA ILE A 84 -1.60 -7.33 -5.87
C ILE A 84 -3.09 -7.68 -6.06
N ALA A 85 -3.55 -8.77 -5.45
CA ALA A 85 -4.96 -9.17 -5.53
C ALA A 85 -5.91 -8.12 -4.95
N HIS A 86 -5.56 -7.53 -3.79
CA HIS A 86 -6.29 -6.40 -3.20
C HIS A 86 -6.34 -5.20 -4.14
N ALA A 87 -5.22 -4.86 -4.76
CA ALA A 87 -5.11 -3.71 -5.65
C ALA A 87 -5.93 -3.89 -6.94
N ILE A 88 -5.95 -5.10 -7.52
CA ILE A 88 -6.81 -5.44 -8.65
C ILE A 88 -8.28 -5.32 -8.24
N GLY A 89 -8.64 -5.80 -7.05
CA GLY A 89 -9.96 -5.62 -6.47
C GLY A 89 -10.37 -4.16 -6.40
N GLN A 90 -9.56 -3.32 -5.81
CA GLN A 90 -9.79 -1.88 -5.70
C GLN A 90 -9.87 -1.19 -7.08
N ALA A 91 -8.99 -1.57 -8.00
CA ALA A 91 -8.93 -0.91 -9.31
C ALA A 91 -10.13 -1.23 -10.20
N LEU A 92 -10.67 -2.47 -10.15
CA LEU A 92 -11.62 -2.97 -11.13
C LEU A 92 -13.01 -3.28 -10.59
N TYR A 93 -13.15 -3.62 -9.30
CA TYR A 93 -14.37 -4.25 -8.77
C TYR A 93 -14.97 -3.55 -7.55
N GLU A 94 -14.16 -3.25 -6.54
CA GLU A 94 -14.64 -2.90 -5.22
C GLU A 94 -15.13 -1.45 -5.14
N GLN A 95 -16.35 -1.28 -4.66
CA GLN A 95 -16.94 0.04 -4.44
C GLN A 95 -17.82 0.04 -3.20
N VAL A 96 -17.58 1.01 -2.32
CA VAL A 96 -18.48 1.33 -1.21
C VAL A 96 -19.48 2.38 -1.69
N VAL A 97 -20.77 2.06 -1.60
CA VAL A 97 -21.86 2.93 -2.04
C VAL A 97 -22.83 3.20 -0.88
N TYR A 98 -23.12 4.46 -0.66
CA TYR A 98 -24.16 4.91 0.27
C TYR A 98 -25.32 5.54 -0.51
N ASP A 99 -26.53 5.38 -0.01
CA ASP A 99 -27.72 6.10 -0.51
C ASP A 99 -27.75 7.56 0.00
N ASP A 100 -28.77 8.30 -0.43
CA ASP A 100 -28.94 9.71 -0.05
C ASP A 100 -29.25 9.90 1.44
N GLU A 101 -29.70 8.85 2.13
CA GLU A 101 -29.95 8.81 3.56
C GLU A 101 -28.71 8.39 4.36
N GLY A 102 -27.61 8.05 3.69
CA GLY A 102 -26.35 7.62 4.29
C GLY A 102 -26.32 6.15 4.71
N GLN A 103 -27.24 5.32 4.20
CA GLN A 103 -27.21 3.88 4.43
C GLN A 103 -26.23 3.20 3.48
N LEU A 104 -25.45 2.24 3.99
CA LEU A 104 -24.53 1.45 3.19
C LEU A 104 -25.30 0.47 2.29
N VAL A 105 -25.30 0.71 0.97
CA VAL A 105 -25.96 -0.15 -0.02
C VAL A 105 -25.15 -1.41 -0.29
N THR A 106 -23.82 -1.29 -0.38
CA THR A 106 -22.89 -2.41 -0.65
C THR A 106 -22.46 -3.11 0.66
N GLY A 107 -23.42 -3.44 1.52
CA GLY A 107 -23.17 -4.00 2.86
C GLY A 107 -23.00 -5.53 2.90
N THR A 108 -23.17 -6.22 1.78
CA THR A 108 -23.04 -7.69 1.69
C THR A 108 -22.10 -8.08 0.56
N PHE A 109 -21.58 -9.33 0.58
CA PHE A 109 -20.77 -9.84 -0.53
C PHE A 109 -21.56 -10.14 -1.82
N VAL A 110 -22.88 -9.94 -1.82
CA VAL A 110 -23.69 -9.94 -3.04
C VAL A 110 -23.54 -8.62 -3.79
N ASP A 111 -23.42 -7.54 -3.04
CA ASP A 111 -23.39 -6.16 -3.57
C ASP A 111 -21.97 -5.61 -3.65
N TYR A 112 -21.10 -6.01 -2.72
CA TYR A 112 -19.67 -5.64 -2.71
C TYR A 112 -18.86 -6.68 -3.48
N ALA A 113 -18.45 -6.34 -4.69
CA ALA A 113 -17.77 -7.26 -5.59
C ALA A 113 -16.29 -7.44 -5.20
N LEU A 114 -15.94 -8.66 -4.78
CA LEU A 114 -14.54 -9.07 -4.62
C LEU A 114 -14.08 -9.88 -5.84
N PRO A 115 -12.82 -9.71 -6.29
CA PRO A 115 -12.28 -10.59 -7.32
C PRO A 115 -12.16 -12.02 -6.78
N THR A 116 -12.48 -12.98 -7.61
CA THR A 116 -12.23 -14.40 -7.35
C THR A 116 -10.93 -14.84 -8.01
N ALA A 117 -10.45 -16.04 -7.70
CA ALA A 117 -9.26 -16.59 -8.33
C ALA A 117 -9.37 -16.72 -9.86
N ALA A 118 -10.59 -16.72 -10.41
CA ALA A 118 -10.83 -16.80 -11.85
C ALA A 118 -10.55 -15.48 -12.60
N GLU A 119 -10.61 -14.36 -11.90
CA GLU A 119 -10.33 -13.03 -12.45
C GLU A 119 -8.86 -12.61 -12.32
N LEU A 120 -8.08 -13.33 -11.53
CA LEU A 120 -6.68 -13.02 -11.28
C LEU A 120 -5.77 -13.85 -12.18
N PRO A 121 -4.76 -13.27 -12.85
CA PRO A 121 -3.74 -14.03 -13.54
C PRO A 121 -2.78 -14.70 -12.54
N MET A 122 -1.91 -15.55 -13.00
CA MET A 122 -0.71 -15.92 -12.24
C MET A 122 0.21 -14.71 -12.18
N PHE A 123 0.66 -14.35 -10.99
CA PHE A 123 1.60 -13.24 -10.81
C PHE A 123 3.04 -13.75 -10.96
N GLU A 124 3.83 -13.05 -11.76
CA GLU A 124 5.27 -13.25 -11.83
C GLU A 124 5.97 -12.24 -10.91
N THR A 125 6.52 -12.73 -9.82
CA THR A 125 7.13 -11.88 -8.80
C THR A 125 8.60 -12.24 -8.60
N ASP A 126 9.43 -11.21 -8.41
CA ASP A 126 10.84 -11.33 -8.06
C ASP A 126 11.17 -10.28 -6.99
N ARG A 127 12.39 -10.29 -6.51
CA ARG A 127 12.85 -9.33 -5.51
C ARG A 127 14.28 -8.90 -5.73
N THR A 128 14.57 -7.68 -5.33
CA THR A 128 15.92 -7.19 -5.10
C THR A 128 16.18 -7.09 -3.60
N GLU A 129 17.43 -6.90 -3.24
CA GLU A 129 17.85 -6.83 -1.84
C GLU A 129 18.77 -5.63 -1.62
N THR A 130 18.21 -4.59 -1.02
CA THR A 130 18.94 -3.40 -0.60
C THR A 130 18.78 -3.25 0.91
N PRO A 131 19.76 -3.64 1.72
CA PRO A 131 19.66 -3.56 3.18
C PRO A 131 19.41 -2.13 3.67
N SER A 132 18.50 -1.99 4.64
CA SER A 132 18.31 -0.73 5.34
C SER A 132 19.46 -0.47 6.33
N PRO A 133 20.01 0.75 6.38
CA PRO A 133 21.02 1.08 7.38
C PRO A 133 20.45 1.34 8.77
N VAL A 134 19.12 1.42 8.92
CA VAL A 134 18.43 1.84 10.15
C VAL A 134 18.34 0.72 11.18
N ASN A 135 18.43 -0.54 10.77
CA ASN A 135 18.40 -1.67 11.68
C ASN A 135 19.49 -2.72 11.33
N SER A 136 19.90 -3.48 12.34
CA SER A 136 21.00 -4.44 12.20
C SER A 136 20.71 -5.61 11.26
N LEU A 137 19.44 -5.93 10.99
CA LEU A 137 19.03 -6.96 10.05
C LEU A 137 18.94 -6.43 8.61
N GLY A 138 18.91 -5.12 8.43
CA GLY A 138 18.75 -4.48 7.13
C GLY A 138 17.35 -4.64 6.52
N VAL A 139 16.39 -5.18 7.27
CA VAL A 139 15.04 -5.50 6.77
C VAL A 139 14.18 -4.25 6.60
N LYS A 140 13.20 -4.34 5.72
CA LYS A 140 12.14 -3.34 5.48
C LYS A 140 10.78 -4.01 5.55
N GLY A 141 9.72 -3.24 5.78
CA GLY A 141 8.35 -3.75 5.76
C GLY A 141 7.96 -4.23 4.36
N VAL A 142 7.14 -5.28 4.26
CA VAL A 142 6.67 -5.85 2.99
C VAL A 142 5.15 -5.96 2.91
N GLY A 143 4.44 -5.69 4.01
CA GLY A 143 3.00 -5.92 4.11
C GLY A 143 2.16 -5.18 3.08
N GLU A 144 2.57 -3.99 2.67
CA GLU A 144 1.85 -3.15 1.70
C GLU A 144 2.56 -3.02 0.34
N ALA A 145 3.77 -3.60 0.20
CA ALA A 145 4.58 -3.45 -1.01
C ALA A 145 3.80 -3.86 -2.28
N GLY A 146 3.12 -5.02 -2.24
CA GLY A 146 2.33 -5.50 -3.36
C GLY A 146 1.13 -4.61 -3.73
N THR A 147 0.57 -3.85 -2.78
CA THR A 147 -0.63 -3.02 -3.02
C THR A 147 -0.29 -1.64 -3.56
N ILE A 148 0.77 -1.01 -3.06
CA ILE A 148 1.08 0.40 -3.35
C ILE A 148 1.27 0.66 -4.84
N ALA A 149 2.05 -0.18 -5.52
CA ALA A 149 2.33 -0.02 -6.94
C ALA A 149 1.25 -0.66 -7.83
N ALA A 150 0.52 -1.67 -7.32
CA ALA A 150 -0.38 -2.45 -8.16
C ALA A 150 -1.63 -1.68 -8.58
N THR A 151 -2.25 -0.93 -7.69
CA THR A 151 -3.43 -0.12 -8.04
C THR A 151 -3.12 0.85 -9.20
N PRO A 152 -2.07 1.68 -9.14
CA PRO A 152 -1.74 2.56 -10.27
C PRO A 152 -1.25 1.79 -11.51
N ALA A 153 -0.59 0.64 -11.36
CA ALA A 153 -0.17 -0.15 -12.51
C ALA A 153 -1.37 -0.63 -13.35
N VAL A 154 -2.42 -1.14 -12.70
CA VAL A 154 -3.66 -1.57 -13.37
C VAL A 154 -4.36 -0.40 -14.04
N VAL A 155 -4.55 0.71 -13.33
CA VAL A 155 -5.23 1.90 -13.88
C VAL A 155 -4.46 2.48 -15.06
N ASN A 156 -3.13 2.55 -14.97
CA ASN A 156 -2.28 3.04 -16.07
C ASN A 156 -2.37 2.11 -17.28
N ALA A 157 -2.36 0.79 -17.08
CA ALA A 157 -2.48 -0.18 -18.17
C ALA A 157 -3.81 -0.03 -18.92
N VAL A 158 -4.93 0.11 -18.19
CA VAL A 158 -6.26 0.34 -18.80
C VAL A 158 -6.31 1.68 -19.54
N THR A 159 -5.78 2.73 -18.92
CA THR A 159 -5.74 4.06 -19.54
C THR A 159 -4.89 4.05 -20.82
N ASP A 160 -3.74 3.36 -20.80
CA ASP A 160 -2.87 3.23 -21.97
C ASP A 160 -3.55 2.43 -23.09
N ALA A 161 -4.23 1.34 -22.77
CA ALA A 161 -5.01 0.55 -23.73
C ALA A 161 -6.11 1.36 -24.42
N LEU A 162 -6.73 2.29 -23.70
CA LEU A 162 -7.82 3.13 -24.21
C LEU A 162 -7.37 4.48 -24.79
N LYS A 163 -6.09 4.81 -24.69
CA LYS A 163 -5.52 6.05 -25.26
C LYS A 163 -5.80 6.26 -26.74
N PRO A 164 -5.77 5.23 -27.62
CA PRO A 164 -6.16 5.38 -29.02
C PRO A 164 -7.61 5.85 -29.23
N LEU A 165 -8.49 5.64 -28.24
CA LEU A 165 -9.88 6.08 -28.23
C LEU A 165 -10.08 7.45 -27.57
N GLY A 166 -8.99 8.15 -27.21
CA GLY A 166 -9.02 9.49 -26.64
C GLY A 166 -9.16 9.52 -25.11
N VAL A 167 -9.18 8.38 -24.44
CA VAL A 167 -9.22 8.31 -22.98
C VAL A 167 -7.84 8.65 -22.41
N THR A 168 -7.78 9.66 -21.55
CA THR A 168 -6.53 10.14 -20.95
C THR A 168 -6.50 10.03 -19.43
N PHE A 169 -7.64 9.79 -18.82
CA PHE A 169 -7.80 9.68 -17.37
C PHE A 169 -9.03 8.85 -17.03
N MET A 170 -8.95 8.07 -15.95
CA MET A 170 -10.07 7.26 -15.47
C MET A 170 -10.10 7.25 -13.93
N ASN A 171 -11.32 7.24 -13.36
CA ASN A 171 -11.55 7.09 -11.93
C ASN A 171 -11.86 5.65 -11.58
N MET A 172 -11.26 5.16 -10.49
CA MET A 172 -11.57 3.84 -9.92
C MET A 172 -12.94 3.79 -9.23
N PRO A 173 -13.51 2.58 -9.11
CA PRO A 173 -13.14 1.35 -9.80
C PRO A 173 -13.48 1.42 -11.29
N LEU A 174 -12.66 0.77 -12.12
CA LEU A 174 -12.83 0.72 -13.58
C LEU A 174 -13.84 -0.37 -13.94
N THR A 175 -15.06 -0.24 -13.43
CA THR A 175 -16.14 -1.16 -13.75
C THR A 175 -16.48 -1.10 -15.24
N PRO A 176 -17.04 -2.16 -15.83
CA PRO A 176 -17.41 -2.17 -17.25
C PRO A 176 -18.24 -0.95 -17.69
N MET A 177 -19.17 -0.53 -16.85
CA MET A 177 -19.99 0.65 -17.13
C MET A 177 -19.16 1.93 -17.21
N ARG A 178 -18.27 2.16 -16.23
CA ARG A 178 -17.39 3.33 -16.24
C ARG A 178 -16.42 3.34 -17.42
N VAL A 179 -15.90 2.18 -17.79
CA VAL A 179 -15.03 2.05 -18.97
C VAL A 179 -15.79 2.45 -20.23
N LEU A 180 -17.03 1.98 -20.41
CA LEU A 180 -17.87 2.37 -21.55
C LEU A 180 -18.21 3.86 -21.56
N GLU A 181 -18.55 4.46 -20.42
CA GLU A 181 -18.78 5.89 -20.29
C GLU A 181 -17.56 6.71 -20.75
N HIS A 182 -16.35 6.29 -20.37
CA HIS A 182 -15.13 6.96 -20.84
C HIS A 182 -14.88 6.78 -22.34
N ILE A 183 -15.14 5.60 -22.91
CA ILE A 183 -15.01 5.34 -24.35
C ILE A 183 -16.01 6.16 -25.14
N GLN A 184 -17.24 6.31 -24.68
CA GLN A 184 -18.30 7.04 -25.35
C GLN A 184 -18.16 8.56 -25.24
N GLY A 185 -17.20 9.04 -24.46
CA GLY A 185 -16.98 10.48 -24.24
C GLY A 185 -17.93 11.12 -23.22
N ASP A 186 -18.84 10.34 -22.63
CA ASP A 186 -19.73 10.79 -21.56
C ASP A 186 -19.03 10.76 -20.18
N GLY A 187 -17.87 10.12 -20.13
CA GLY A 187 -16.97 10.10 -18.96
C GLY A 187 -16.32 11.47 -18.79
N HIS A 188 -17.09 12.42 -18.32
CA HIS A 188 -16.52 13.63 -17.76
C HIS A 188 -15.66 13.17 -16.59
N GLY A 189 -14.33 13.32 -16.70
CA GLY A 189 -13.46 13.33 -15.51
C GLY A 189 -14.14 14.24 -14.49
N PRO A 190 -13.92 14.08 -13.18
CA PRO A 190 -14.63 14.87 -12.20
C PRO A 190 -14.55 16.31 -12.68
N ARG A 191 -15.70 16.88 -13.03
CA ARG A 191 -15.80 18.32 -13.04
C ARG A 191 -15.26 18.68 -11.67
N ALA A 192 -14.14 19.42 -11.63
CA ALA A 192 -13.72 20.06 -10.39
C ALA A 192 -15.00 20.69 -9.88
N THR A 193 -15.64 20.05 -8.91
CA THR A 193 -16.91 20.50 -8.37
C THR A 193 -16.64 21.92 -7.96
N GLU A 194 -17.59 22.81 -8.19
CA GLU A 194 -17.48 24.21 -7.74
C GLU A 194 -17.00 24.31 -6.28
N GLN A 195 -17.25 23.28 -5.46
CA GLN A 195 -16.68 23.08 -4.13
C GLN A 195 -15.14 23.01 -4.08
N GLY A 196 -14.45 22.48 -5.08
CA GLY A 196 -12.98 22.51 -5.13
C GLY A 196 -12.43 23.90 -5.47
N ARG A 197 -13.23 24.75 -6.16
CA ARG A 197 -12.91 26.16 -6.39
C ARG A 197 -13.08 27.00 -5.13
N GLU A 198 -14.15 26.78 -4.36
CA GLU A 198 -14.38 27.51 -3.11
C GLU A 198 -13.30 27.24 -2.06
N ILE A 199 -12.77 26.01 -1.97
CA ILE A 199 -11.65 25.68 -1.05
C ILE A 199 -10.36 26.36 -1.51
N GLY A 200 -10.14 26.52 -2.83
CA GLY A 200 -8.96 27.20 -3.38
C GLY A 200 -8.99 28.72 -3.19
N GLU A 201 -10.18 29.35 -3.24
CA GLU A 201 -10.33 30.80 -3.05
C GLU A 201 -10.28 31.22 -1.59
N HIS A 202 -10.73 30.38 -0.66
CA HIS A 202 -10.61 30.66 0.79
C HIS A 202 -9.21 30.37 1.37
N GLY A 203 -8.36 29.61 0.67
CA GLY A 203 -6.97 29.32 1.10
C GLY A 203 -5.97 30.46 0.87
N GLN A 204 -6.30 31.47 0.06
CA GLN A 204 -5.40 32.60 -0.23
C GLN A 204 -5.59 33.83 0.67
N GLY A 205 -6.58 33.82 1.57
CA GLY A 205 -6.92 34.96 2.42
C GLY A 205 -6.25 35.02 3.82
N ALA A 206 -5.47 34.04 4.21
CA ALA A 206 -4.92 33.94 5.57
C ALA A 206 -3.39 34.04 5.68
N ALA A 207 -2.73 34.71 4.75
CA ALA A 207 -1.29 35.02 4.84
C ALA A 207 -1.11 36.52 5.06
N GLY A 208 -1.20 36.96 6.33
CA GLY A 208 -0.91 38.37 6.64
C GLY A 208 -1.28 38.80 8.05
N SER A 209 -0.54 38.37 9.04
CA SER A 209 -0.16 39.16 10.23
C SER A 209 0.76 38.32 11.14
N GLY A 210 2.05 38.32 10.86
CA GLY A 210 3.07 37.86 11.80
C GLY A 210 3.12 38.83 12.99
N PRO A 211 3.34 38.37 14.21
CA PRO A 211 3.53 39.26 15.36
C PRO A 211 4.86 40.03 15.23
N ALA A 212 4.75 41.34 15.49
CA ALA A 212 5.87 42.26 15.54
C ALA A 212 6.89 41.79 16.59
N SER A 213 8.16 41.85 16.24
CA SER A 213 9.31 41.69 17.13
C SER A 213 9.28 42.77 18.24
N PRO A 214 9.52 42.44 19.52
CA PRO A 214 9.78 43.45 20.53
C PRO A 214 11.20 43.99 20.34
N GLY A 215 11.27 45.30 20.26
CA GLY A 215 12.50 46.05 20.07
C GLY A 215 13.52 45.87 21.19
N GLU A 216 14.75 46.00 20.81
CA GLU A 216 15.90 46.14 21.69
C GLU A 216 15.72 47.40 22.55
N GLY A 217 15.75 47.24 23.87
CA GLY A 217 15.88 48.26 24.87
C GLY A 217 17.20 48.07 25.63
N GLY A 218 18.22 48.77 25.24
CA GLY A 218 19.45 48.82 26.00
C GLY A 218 19.28 49.53 27.35
N GLY A 219 20.08 49.14 28.33
CA GLY A 219 20.16 49.78 29.64
C GLY A 219 21.20 49.12 30.53
N SER A 220 22.33 49.80 30.63
CA SER A 220 23.43 49.56 31.56
C SER A 220 22.99 49.39 33.01
N LEU A 221 23.55 48.44 33.70
CA LEU A 221 24.41 48.54 34.90
C LEU A 221 24.85 47.13 35.30
#